data_8f8c7545bb2de6beb04f908caa36df80
#
_entry.id   8f8c7545bb2de6beb04f908caa36df80
#
_cell.length_a   1.000
_cell.length_b   1.000
_cell.length_c   1.000
_cell.angle_alpha   90.00
_cell.angle_beta   90.00
_cell.angle_gamma   90.00
#
_symmetry.space_group_name_H-M   'P 1'
#
loop_
_entity.id
_entity.type
_entity.pdbx_description
1 polymer ?
#
loop_
_entity_poly.entity_id
_entity_poly.type
_entity_poly.pdbx_seq_one_letter_code
_entity_poly.pdbx_strand_id
1 'polypeptide(L)'
;MSLELMSEHLLLKPFQLEDIDICLKMFTDPEVVKYAGGLMSESRIRREMPTWTKRGGNGCIGIWCITDRLSGEKYGSAALLPIPIDEDDTDFDLVVPGTMPDSDVEIGYFLKRSAWGRGFATQACKRVLQYAFEDSPLDEVVATFEEKNAASRIVLEKAGFRNHGSRRCYGEDGPDYRISRAEWSKVAAKKN
;
A
#
# COMPACT_ATOMS: atom_id res chain seq x y z
N MET A 1 4.25 19.99 -1.59
CA MET A 1 4.07 19.06 -0.45
C MET A 1 5.20 18.03 -0.47
N SER A 2 5.69 17.65 0.70
CA SER A 2 6.68 16.57 0.78
C SER A 2 5.98 15.24 0.59
N LEU A 3 6.53 14.39 -0.28
CA LEU A 3 6.07 13.00 -0.45
C LEU A 3 6.76 12.04 0.54
N GLU A 4 7.65 12.54 1.38
CA GLU A 4 8.21 11.78 2.49
C GLU A 4 7.25 11.81 3.68
N LEU A 5 6.84 10.64 4.14
CA LEU A 5 5.83 10.47 5.16
C LEU A 5 6.49 9.93 6.43
N MET A 6 6.55 10.76 7.47
CA MET A 6 7.14 10.39 8.76
C MET A 6 6.10 9.86 9.73
N SER A 7 6.44 8.83 10.48
CA SER A 7 5.70 8.33 11.64
C SER A 7 6.64 8.14 12.84
N GLU A 8 6.17 7.53 13.91
CA GLU A 8 6.97 7.34 15.13
C GLU A 8 8.30 6.62 14.87
N HIS A 9 8.25 5.49 14.15
CA HIS A 9 9.42 4.65 13.88
C HIS A 9 9.81 4.58 12.41
N LEU A 10 8.90 4.98 11.51
CA LEU A 10 9.07 4.79 10.08
C LEU A 10 9.23 6.10 9.33
N LEU A 11 10.02 6.04 8.27
CA LEU A 11 10.07 7.01 7.20
C LEU A 11 9.70 6.31 5.90
N LEU A 12 8.62 6.78 5.25
CA LEU A 12 8.19 6.29 3.95
C LEU A 12 8.65 7.29 2.89
N LYS A 13 9.44 6.82 1.93
CA LYS A 13 9.96 7.64 0.82
C LYS A 13 9.35 7.17 -0.49
N PRO A 14 9.10 8.09 -1.45
CA PRO A 14 8.72 7.68 -2.80
C PRO A 14 9.65 6.60 -3.32
N PHE A 15 9.08 5.55 -3.91
CA PHE A 15 9.82 4.39 -4.38
C PHE A 15 10.78 4.76 -5.51
N GLN A 16 11.99 4.24 -5.47
CA GLN A 16 13.07 4.54 -6.40
C GLN A 16 13.66 3.24 -6.98
N LEU A 17 14.43 3.35 -8.06
CA LEU A 17 15.09 2.19 -8.68
C LEU A 17 16.06 1.47 -7.72
N GLU A 18 16.68 2.21 -6.80
CA GLU A 18 17.58 1.71 -5.77
C GLU A 18 16.87 0.86 -4.70
N ASP A 19 15.52 0.87 -4.68
CA ASP A 19 14.74 0.06 -3.76
C ASP A 19 14.54 -1.40 -4.24
N ILE A 20 15.20 -1.77 -5.34
CA ILE A 20 15.18 -3.15 -5.85
C ILE A 20 15.66 -4.18 -4.81
N ASP A 21 16.57 -3.80 -3.93
CA ASP A 21 17.08 -4.68 -2.87
C ASP A 21 15.99 -5.16 -1.90
N ILE A 22 15.02 -4.28 -1.58
CA ILE A 22 13.88 -4.66 -0.74
C ILE A 22 12.84 -5.45 -1.54
N CYS A 23 12.63 -5.13 -2.83
CA CYS A 23 11.76 -5.92 -3.69
C CYS A 23 12.22 -7.37 -3.81
N LEU A 24 13.52 -7.58 -4.00
CA LEU A 24 14.09 -8.92 -4.04
C LEU A 24 13.82 -9.68 -2.72
N LYS A 25 13.99 -9.04 -1.56
CA LYS A 25 13.72 -9.65 -0.25
C LYS A 25 12.24 -9.97 -0.02
N MET A 26 11.33 -9.22 -0.64
CA MET A 26 9.89 -9.44 -0.49
C MET A 26 9.36 -10.46 -1.49
N PHE A 27 9.59 -10.23 -2.77
CA PHE A 27 8.89 -10.96 -3.83
C PHE A 27 9.55 -12.30 -4.22
N THR A 28 10.73 -12.62 -3.67
CA THR A 28 11.33 -13.96 -3.76
C THR A 28 11.14 -14.79 -2.48
N ASP A 29 10.50 -14.25 -1.43
CA ASP A 29 10.16 -14.99 -0.21
C ASP A 29 8.72 -15.53 -0.32
N PRO A 30 8.52 -16.88 -0.37
CA PRO A 30 7.21 -17.48 -0.54
C PRO A 30 6.22 -17.14 0.58
N GLU A 31 6.71 -16.90 1.80
CA GLU A 31 5.82 -16.53 2.90
C GLU A 31 5.31 -15.08 2.76
N VAL A 32 6.12 -14.18 2.19
CA VAL A 32 5.71 -12.78 1.96
C VAL A 32 4.64 -12.68 0.90
N VAL A 33 4.79 -13.43 -0.19
CA VAL A 33 3.87 -13.38 -1.35
C VAL A 33 2.78 -14.45 -1.33
N LYS A 34 2.66 -15.17 -0.23
CA LYS A 34 1.74 -16.31 -0.07
C LYS A 34 0.29 -15.97 -0.45
N TYR A 35 -0.13 -14.73 -0.23
CA TYR A 35 -1.48 -14.22 -0.45
C TYR A 35 -1.51 -13.07 -1.47
N ALA A 36 -0.51 -12.97 -2.35
CA ALA A 36 -0.40 -11.84 -3.25
C ALA A 36 0.39 -12.18 -4.53
N GLY A 37 -0.26 -12.89 -5.45
CA GLY A 37 0.26 -13.15 -6.79
C GLY A 37 1.42 -14.16 -6.89
N GLY A 38 1.95 -14.65 -5.76
CA GLY A 38 3.01 -15.68 -5.76
C GLY A 38 4.41 -15.12 -6.03
N LEU A 39 5.36 -16.06 -6.16
CA LEU A 39 6.80 -15.76 -6.33
C LEU A 39 7.09 -15.05 -7.66
N MET A 40 7.94 -14.04 -7.59
CA MET A 40 8.48 -13.38 -8.77
C MET A 40 9.94 -13.74 -8.97
N SER A 41 10.36 -13.95 -10.24
CA SER A 41 11.77 -14.11 -10.57
C SER A 41 12.51 -12.75 -10.43
N GLU A 42 13.80 -12.80 -10.13
CA GLU A 42 14.63 -11.60 -10.07
C GLU A 42 14.58 -10.81 -11.39
N SER A 43 14.58 -11.48 -12.53
CA SER A 43 14.48 -10.85 -13.85
C SER A 43 13.15 -10.12 -14.05
N ARG A 44 12.03 -10.68 -13.55
CA ARG A 44 10.74 -9.99 -13.57
C ARG A 44 10.77 -8.76 -12.66
N ILE A 45 11.25 -8.88 -11.43
CA ILE A 45 11.37 -7.75 -10.50
C ILE A 45 12.16 -6.61 -11.13
N ARG A 46 13.33 -6.90 -11.73
CA ARG A 46 14.17 -5.88 -12.41
C ARG A 46 13.45 -5.18 -13.57
N ARG A 47 12.65 -5.92 -14.32
CA ARG A 47 11.89 -5.37 -15.45
C ARG A 47 10.75 -4.47 -14.97
N GLU A 48 10.07 -4.81 -13.88
CA GLU A 48 8.93 -4.05 -13.35
C GLU A 48 9.35 -2.79 -12.55
N MET A 49 10.58 -2.74 -12.03
CA MET A 49 11.05 -1.62 -11.19
C MET A 49 10.78 -0.22 -11.77
N PRO A 50 11.05 0.08 -13.06
CA PRO A 50 10.74 1.39 -13.62
C PRO A 50 9.25 1.73 -13.56
N THR A 51 8.39 0.75 -13.72
CA THR A 51 6.94 0.88 -13.61
C THR A 51 6.52 1.20 -12.18
N TRP A 52 7.08 0.51 -11.20
CA TRP A 52 6.78 0.71 -9.78
C TRP A 52 7.25 2.07 -9.22
N THR A 53 8.14 2.77 -9.92
CA THR A 53 8.54 4.14 -9.53
C THR A 53 7.60 5.23 -10.08
N LYS A 54 6.61 4.88 -10.95
CA LYS A 54 5.62 5.82 -11.47
C LYS A 54 4.83 6.46 -10.34
N ARG A 55 4.45 7.73 -10.54
CA ARG A 55 3.58 8.46 -9.62
C ARG A 55 2.53 9.25 -10.39
N GLY A 56 1.29 9.18 -9.89
CA GLY A 56 0.12 9.88 -10.42
C GLY A 56 -0.45 10.87 -9.43
N GLY A 57 -1.54 11.56 -9.81
CA GLY A 57 -2.34 12.39 -8.91
C GLY A 57 -1.55 13.43 -8.13
N ASN A 58 -0.64 14.22 -8.75
CA ASN A 58 0.26 15.16 -8.07
C ASN A 58 1.19 14.47 -7.03
N GLY A 59 1.49 13.19 -7.25
CA GLY A 59 2.37 12.39 -6.43
C GLY A 59 1.66 11.55 -5.35
N CYS A 60 0.35 11.68 -5.18
CA CYS A 60 -0.38 10.92 -4.15
C CYS A 60 -0.68 9.47 -4.54
N ILE A 61 -0.66 9.14 -5.83
CA ILE A 61 -0.80 7.77 -6.32
C ILE A 61 0.59 7.20 -6.60
N GLY A 62 0.88 6.01 -6.08
CA GLY A 62 2.18 5.33 -6.25
C GLY A 62 2.64 4.59 -5.02
N ILE A 63 3.88 4.14 -5.04
CA ILE A 63 4.48 3.28 -4.02
C ILE A 63 5.47 4.06 -3.17
N TRP A 64 5.56 3.77 -1.89
CA TRP A 64 6.57 4.25 -0.94
C TRP A 64 7.41 3.08 -0.43
N CYS A 65 8.72 3.27 -0.32
CA CYS A 65 9.60 2.40 0.43
C CYS A 65 9.46 2.72 1.93
N ILE A 66 9.20 1.70 2.73
CA ILE A 66 9.13 1.80 4.19
C ILE A 66 10.51 1.55 4.76
N THR A 67 11.05 2.54 5.48
CA THR A 67 12.35 2.44 6.13
C THR A 67 12.24 2.71 7.64
N ASP A 68 13.20 2.21 8.39
CA ASP A 68 13.44 2.65 9.76
C ASP A 68 13.88 4.12 9.76
N ARG A 69 13.24 4.92 10.61
CA ARG A 69 13.48 6.36 10.63
C ARG A 69 14.89 6.76 11.08
N LEU A 70 15.53 5.93 11.91
CA LEU A 70 16.84 6.22 12.49
C LEU A 70 17.97 5.56 11.72
N SER A 71 17.84 4.27 11.41
CA SER A 71 18.89 3.50 10.75
C SER A 71 18.84 3.56 9.22
N GLY A 72 17.66 3.88 8.65
CA GLY A 72 17.42 3.80 7.20
C GLY A 72 17.25 2.36 6.68
N GLU A 73 17.19 1.36 7.56
CA GLU A 73 16.96 -0.03 7.16
C GLU A 73 15.62 -0.14 6.44
N LYS A 74 15.61 -0.73 5.23
CA LYS A 74 14.39 -0.95 4.46
C LYS A 74 13.61 -2.14 5.00
N TYR A 75 12.33 -1.93 5.24
CA TYR A 75 11.41 -2.93 5.78
C TYR A 75 10.40 -3.46 4.76
N GLY A 76 10.03 -2.65 3.76
CA GLY A 76 9.03 -3.05 2.78
C GLY A 76 8.50 -1.90 1.95
N SER A 77 7.26 -2.01 1.52
CA SER A 77 6.56 -1.00 0.73
C SER A 77 5.13 -0.78 1.21
N ALA A 78 4.61 0.42 0.95
CA ALA A 78 3.19 0.75 1.03
C ALA A 78 2.79 1.52 -0.21
N ALA A 79 1.55 1.40 -0.66
CA ALA A 79 1.09 1.96 -1.91
C ALA A 79 -0.32 2.54 -1.80
N LEU A 80 -0.61 3.55 -2.62
CA LEU A 80 -1.94 3.94 -3.06
C LEU A 80 -1.97 3.77 -4.56
N LEU A 81 -2.77 2.84 -5.07
CA LEU A 81 -2.80 2.48 -6.48
C LEU A 81 -4.24 2.29 -6.95
N PRO A 82 -4.54 2.52 -8.24
CA PRO A 82 -5.83 2.16 -8.80
C PRO A 82 -6.04 0.65 -8.67
N ILE A 83 -7.18 0.25 -8.08
CA ILE A 83 -7.53 -1.17 -7.95
C ILE A 83 -8.09 -1.69 -9.27
N PRO A 84 -7.56 -2.79 -9.83
CA PRO A 84 -8.09 -3.39 -11.04
C PRO A 84 -9.40 -4.14 -10.74
N ILE A 85 -10.22 -4.36 -11.78
CA ILE A 85 -11.47 -5.14 -11.67
C ILE A 85 -11.21 -6.57 -12.16
N ASP A 86 -10.81 -6.72 -13.41
CA ASP A 86 -10.67 -8.02 -14.09
C ASP A 86 -9.22 -8.37 -14.47
N GLU A 87 -8.28 -7.44 -14.35
CA GLU A 87 -6.85 -7.64 -14.58
C GLU A 87 -6.20 -8.31 -13.36
N ASP A 88 -5.13 -9.09 -13.60
CA ASP A 88 -4.39 -9.82 -12.56
C ASP A 88 -3.52 -8.92 -11.66
N ASP A 89 -3.25 -7.68 -12.09
CA ASP A 89 -2.37 -6.73 -11.40
C ASP A 89 -2.80 -5.28 -11.71
N THR A 90 -2.30 -4.33 -10.94
CA THR A 90 -2.56 -2.90 -11.14
C THR A 90 -2.17 -2.45 -12.55
N ASP A 91 -3.09 -1.77 -13.24
CA ASP A 91 -2.78 -1.08 -14.48
C ASP A 91 -2.02 0.24 -14.19
N PHE A 92 -0.71 0.19 -14.31
CA PHE A 92 0.16 1.35 -14.10
C PHE A 92 0.06 2.41 -15.20
N ASP A 93 -0.68 2.19 -16.28
CA ASP A 93 -0.95 3.23 -17.26
C ASP A 93 -2.03 4.21 -16.75
N LEU A 94 -2.76 3.84 -15.72
CA LEU A 94 -3.64 4.74 -14.95
C LEU A 94 -2.88 5.62 -13.94
N VAL A 95 -1.61 5.33 -13.68
CA VAL A 95 -0.75 6.12 -12.78
C VAL A 95 -0.10 7.26 -13.58
N VAL A 96 -0.86 8.32 -13.81
CA VAL A 96 -0.47 9.45 -14.67
C VAL A 96 -0.16 10.69 -13.83
N PRO A 97 1.01 11.35 -14.05
CA PRO A 97 1.34 12.59 -13.37
C PRO A 97 0.25 13.67 -13.53
N GLY A 98 -0.15 14.27 -12.41
CA GLY A 98 -1.15 15.33 -12.40
C GLY A 98 -2.60 14.88 -12.54
N THR A 99 -2.87 13.60 -12.78
CA THR A 99 -4.21 13.06 -13.00
C THR A 99 -4.55 12.03 -11.93
N MET A 100 -5.72 12.16 -11.28
CA MET A 100 -6.26 11.11 -10.42
C MET A 100 -6.85 10.00 -11.30
N PRO A 101 -6.66 8.71 -10.92
CA PRO A 101 -7.30 7.61 -11.63
C PRO A 101 -8.84 7.70 -11.51
N ASP A 102 -9.52 7.33 -12.58
CA ASP A 102 -10.99 7.20 -12.60
C ASP A 102 -11.39 5.78 -12.14
N SER A 103 -10.90 5.40 -10.96
CA SER A 103 -11.18 4.12 -10.32
C SER A 103 -10.99 4.29 -8.82
N ASP A 104 -11.49 3.31 -8.03
CA ASP A 104 -11.18 3.26 -6.61
C ASP A 104 -9.67 3.13 -6.41
N VAL A 105 -9.16 3.79 -5.36
CA VAL A 105 -7.75 3.72 -4.97
C VAL A 105 -7.61 2.80 -3.78
N GLU A 106 -6.82 1.75 -3.95
CA GLU A 106 -6.54 0.83 -2.87
C GLU A 106 -5.24 1.17 -2.12
N ILE A 107 -5.21 0.78 -0.86
CA ILE A 107 -3.99 0.72 -0.08
C ILE A 107 -3.43 -0.71 -0.09
N GLY A 108 -2.18 -0.84 -0.54
CA GLY A 108 -1.41 -2.08 -0.47
C GLY A 108 -0.19 -1.93 0.42
N TYR A 109 0.32 -3.03 1.00
CA TYR A 109 1.58 -3.04 1.74
C TYR A 109 2.21 -4.41 1.77
N PHE A 110 3.54 -4.43 1.69
CA PHE A 110 4.37 -5.61 1.86
C PHE A 110 5.50 -5.32 2.83
N LEU A 111 5.81 -6.27 3.69
CA LEU A 111 6.98 -6.20 4.57
C LEU A 111 7.83 -7.47 4.41
N LYS A 112 9.16 -7.31 4.39
CA LYS A 112 10.07 -8.44 4.53
C LYS A 112 9.79 -9.18 5.84
N ARG A 113 9.96 -10.48 5.86
CA ARG A 113 9.59 -11.34 6.99
C ARG A 113 10.20 -10.92 8.34
N SER A 114 11.45 -10.45 8.35
CA SER A 114 12.12 -9.98 9.57
C SER A 114 11.53 -8.69 10.17
N ALA A 115 10.63 -8.01 9.45
CA ALA A 115 9.91 -6.82 9.93
C ALA A 115 8.51 -7.13 10.46
N TRP A 116 8.06 -8.39 10.41
CA TRP A 116 6.73 -8.79 10.88
C TRP A 116 6.60 -8.76 12.40
N GLY A 117 5.36 -8.71 12.89
CA GLY A 117 5.05 -8.73 14.33
C GLY A 117 5.40 -7.45 15.10
N ARG A 118 5.98 -6.45 14.44
CA ARG A 118 6.46 -5.20 15.05
C ARG A 118 5.47 -4.03 14.91
N GLY A 119 4.28 -4.26 14.34
CA GLY A 119 3.28 -3.22 14.13
C GLY A 119 3.56 -2.27 12.95
N PHE A 120 4.62 -2.49 12.19
CA PHE A 120 5.05 -1.59 11.11
C PHE A 120 4.06 -1.49 9.96
N ALA A 121 3.40 -2.59 9.56
CA ALA A 121 2.35 -2.53 8.55
C ALA A 121 1.19 -1.61 8.99
N THR A 122 0.73 -1.73 10.23
CA THR A 122 -0.33 -0.86 10.77
C THR A 122 0.13 0.59 10.84
N GLN A 123 1.38 0.85 11.25
CA GLN A 123 1.93 2.20 11.33
C GLN A 123 2.06 2.84 9.95
N ALA A 124 2.57 2.09 8.95
CA ALA A 124 2.67 2.54 7.58
C ALA A 124 1.29 2.82 6.96
N CYS A 125 0.35 1.88 7.12
CA CYS A 125 -1.02 2.02 6.64
C CYS A 125 -1.68 3.30 7.19
N LYS A 126 -1.61 3.52 8.50
CA LYS A 126 -2.16 4.74 9.14
C LYS A 126 -1.50 6.01 8.62
N ARG A 127 -0.18 6.01 8.41
CA ARG A 127 0.52 7.19 7.91
C ARG A 127 0.19 7.51 6.46
N VAL A 128 0.01 6.47 5.63
CA VAL A 128 -0.45 6.64 4.24
C VAL A 128 -1.89 7.15 4.21
N LEU A 129 -2.79 6.63 5.05
CA LEU A 129 -4.17 7.14 5.16
C LEU A 129 -4.22 8.59 5.63
N GLN A 130 -3.37 8.96 6.58
CA GLN A 130 -3.25 10.36 7.00
C GLN A 130 -2.90 11.24 5.81
N TYR A 131 -1.89 10.86 5.02
CA TYR A 131 -1.53 11.59 3.82
C TYR A 131 -2.66 11.62 2.78
N ALA A 132 -3.32 10.49 2.55
CA ALA A 132 -4.44 10.38 1.63
C ALA A 132 -5.57 11.37 1.96
N PHE A 133 -5.90 11.52 3.24
CA PHE A 133 -7.05 12.33 3.65
C PHE A 133 -6.72 13.76 4.06
N GLU A 134 -5.49 14.05 4.47
CA GLU A 134 -5.09 15.40 4.89
C GLU A 134 -4.39 16.18 3.76
N ASP A 135 -3.63 15.48 2.91
CA ASP A 135 -2.72 16.09 1.94
C ASP A 135 -3.03 15.74 0.46
N SER A 136 -4.09 14.96 0.19
CA SER A 136 -4.50 14.59 -1.17
C SER A 136 -6.01 14.76 -1.39
N PRO A 137 -6.53 14.72 -2.62
CA PRO A 137 -7.95 14.87 -2.91
C PRO A 137 -8.77 13.59 -2.68
N LEU A 138 -8.19 12.50 -2.20
CA LEU A 138 -8.90 11.24 -1.98
C LEU A 138 -9.96 11.37 -0.89
N ASP A 139 -11.19 10.98 -1.17
CA ASP A 139 -12.30 10.96 -0.21
C ASP A 139 -12.57 9.57 0.37
N GLU A 140 -12.15 8.53 -0.33
CA GLU A 140 -12.22 7.13 0.10
C GLU A 140 -10.95 6.37 -0.31
N VAL A 141 -10.56 5.41 0.50
CA VAL A 141 -9.51 4.43 0.20
C VAL A 141 -10.09 3.05 0.46
N VAL A 142 -9.87 2.14 -0.49
CA VAL A 142 -10.33 0.75 -0.40
C VAL A 142 -9.16 -0.19 -0.11
N ALA A 143 -9.48 -1.41 0.28
CA ALA A 143 -8.51 -2.48 0.43
C ALA A 143 -9.18 -3.84 0.20
N THR A 144 -8.43 -4.76 -0.37
CA THR A 144 -8.80 -6.18 -0.46
C THR A 144 -7.67 -7.05 0.05
N PHE A 145 -7.95 -8.31 0.32
CA PHE A 145 -6.97 -9.31 0.72
C PHE A 145 -7.57 -10.71 0.54
N GLU A 146 -6.74 -11.73 0.37
CA GLU A 146 -7.22 -13.10 0.40
C GLU A 146 -7.82 -13.43 1.79
N GLU A 147 -9.02 -14.01 1.86
CA GLU A 147 -9.76 -14.27 3.12
C GLU A 147 -8.92 -14.96 4.20
N LYS A 148 -8.01 -15.84 3.78
CA LYS A 148 -7.09 -16.55 4.69
C LYS A 148 -5.99 -15.66 5.28
N ASN A 149 -5.80 -14.43 4.74
CA ASN A 149 -4.80 -13.49 5.22
C ASN A 149 -5.29 -12.71 6.47
N ALA A 150 -5.42 -13.41 7.59
CA ALA A 150 -5.84 -12.79 8.85
C ALA A 150 -4.93 -11.65 9.31
N ALA A 151 -3.65 -11.68 8.93
CA ALA A 151 -2.70 -10.62 9.28
C ALA A 151 -3.06 -9.30 8.58
N SER A 152 -3.39 -9.34 7.28
CA SER A 152 -3.83 -8.15 6.54
C SER A 152 -5.14 -7.59 7.12
N ARG A 153 -6.13 -8.46 7.39
CA ARG A 153 -7.38 -8.05 8.04
C ARG A 153 -7.14 -7.28 9.33
N ILE A 154 -6.30 -7.80 10.23
CA ILE A 154 -6.00 -7.15 11.51
C ILE A 154 -5.33 -5.78 11.30
N VAL A 155 -4.46 -5.63 10.31
CA VAL A 155 -3.84 -4.34 9.99
C VAL A 155 -4.88 -3.34 9.54
N LEU A 156 -5.77 -3.71 8.61
CA LEU A 156 -6.81 -2.85 8.07
C LEU A 156 -7.81 -2.42 9.16
N GLU A 157 -8.30 -3.36 9.96
CA GLU A 157 -9.20 -3.07 11.08
C GLU A 157 -8.57 -2.10 12.10
N LYS A 158 -7.28 -2.30 12.45
CA LYS A 158 -6.52 -1.39 13.32
C LYS A 158 -6.25 -0.02 12.68
N ALA A 159 -6.26 0.07 11.35
CA ALA A 159 -6.13 1.32 10.63
C ALA A 159 -7.47 2.07 10.51
N GLY A 160 -8.60 1.41 10.79
CA GLY A 160 -9.94 2.00 10.81
C GLY A 160 -10.84 1.56 9.64
N PHE A 161 -10.35 0.70 8.77
CA PHE A 161 -11.18 0.13 7.70
C PHE A 161 -12.34 -0.69 8.25
N ARG A 162 -13.43 -0.72 7.49
CA ARG A 162 -14.61 -1.52 7.77
C ARG A 162 -14.93 -2.44 6.61
N ASN A 163 -15.48 -3.60 6.92
CA ASN A 163 -15.97 -4.54 5.93
C ASN A 163 -17.31 -4.05 5.35
N HIS A 164 -17.36 -3.94 4.02
CA HIS A 164 -18.56 -3.57 3.24
C HIS A 164 -19.10 -4.75 2.42
N GLY A 165 -18.65 -5.97 2.69
CA GLY A 165 -19.06 -7.19 1.99
C GLY A 165 -18.00 -7.69 1.03
N SER A 166 -18.37 -7.91 -0.22
CA SER A 166 -17.50 -8.41 -1.27
C SER A 166 -17.43 -7.44 -2.44
N ARG A 167 -16.29 -7.40 -3.11
CA ARG A 167 -16.09 -6.67 -4.37
C ARG A 167 -15.35 -7.53 -5.38
N ARG A 168 -15.63 -7.26 -6.66
CA ARG A 168 -14.83 -7.81 -7.75
C ARG A 168 -13.57 -6.98 -7.93
N CYS A 169 -12.42 -7.63 -7.87
CA CYS A 169 -11.11 -7.04 -8.08
C CYS A 169 -10.09 -8.15 -8.37
N TYR A 170 -9.05 -7.83 -9.15
CA TYR A 170 -8.02 -8.81 -9.55
C TYR A 170 -8.59 -10.07 -10.21
N GLY A 171 -9.70 -9.91 -10.98
CA GLY A 171 -10.39 -11.02 -11.65
C GLY A 171 -11.21 -11.94 -10.74
N GLU A 172 -11.26 -11.69 -9.43
CA GLU A 172 -11.92 -12.52 -8.43
C GLU A 172 -12.84 -11.69 -7.53
N ASP A 173 -13.72 -12.37 -6.77
CA ASP A 173 -14.48 -11.73 -5.71
C ASP A 173 -13.72 -11.85 -4.39
N GLY A 174 -13.42 -10.72 -3.77
CA GLY A 174 -12.69 -10.64 -2.52
C GLY A 174 -13.36 -9.73 -1.48
N PRO A 175 -12.87 -9.70 -0.23
CA PRO A 175 -13.37 -8.81 0.80
C PRO A 175 -13.29 -7.33 0.37
N ASP A 176 -14.38 -6.58 0.59
CA ASP A 176 -14.43 -5.14 0.36
C ASP A 176 -14.25 -4.39 1.67
N TYR A 177 -13.06 -3.87 1.91
CA TYR A 177 -12.75 -3.04 3.06
C TYR A 177 -12.58 -1.60 2.61
N ARG A 178 -13.24 -0.66 3.32
CA ARG A 178 -13.23 0.77 2.96
C ARG A 178 -13.04 1.64 4.18
N ILE A 179 -12.50 2.82 3.93
CA ILE A 179 -12.46 3.94 4.88
C ILE A 179 -12.60 5.25 4.12
N SER A 180 -13.56 6.06 4.52
CA SER A 180 -13.73 7.40 3.99
C SER A 180 -12.98 8.45 4.81
N ARG A 181 -12.73 9.63 4.22
CA ARG A 181 -12.18 10.81 4.91
C ARG A 181 -12.98 11.15 6.17
N ALA A 182 -14.32 11.07 6.11
CA ALA A 182 -15.20 11.35 7.24
C ALA A 182 -15.06 10.34 8.39
N GLU A 183 -14.84 9.06 8.07
CA GLU A 183 -14.57 8.02 9.08
C GLU A 183 -13.18 8.14 9.67
N TRP A 184 -12.18 8.42 8.83
CA TRP A 184 -10.80 8.70 9.27
C TRP A 184 -10.78 9.85 10.30
N SER A 185 -11.45 10.96 10.03
CA SER A 185 -11.50 12.12 10.94
C SER A 185 -12.06 11.73 12.32
N LYS A 186 -13.06 10.84 12.38
CA LYS A 186 -13.60 10.32 13.65
C LYS A 186 -12.61 9.41 14.40
N VAL A 187 -11.82 8.63 13.65
CA VAL A 187 -10.79 7.75 14.24
C VAL A 187 -9.62 8.58 14.78
N ALA A 188 -9.19 9.60 14.05
CA ALA A 188 -8.11 10.50 14.46
C ALA A 188 -8.49 11.33 15.70
N ALA A 189 -9.73 11.85 15.76
CA ALA A 189 -10.21 12.65 16.90
C ALA A 189 -10.29 11.87 18.24
N LYS A 190 -10.43 10.55 18.22
CA LYS A 190 -10.47 9.71 19.43
C LYS A 190 -9.10 9.46 20.07
N LYS A 191 -8.00 9.90 19.42
CA LYS A 191 -6.62 9.67 19.87
C LYS A 191 -5.95 10.89 20.50
N ASN A 192 -6.61 12.03 20.42
CA ASN A 192 -6.25 13.28 21.12
C ASN A 192 -7.09 13.43 22.37
#